data_f7058cc92997b103b417d2915c411f04
#
_entry.id   f7058cc92997b103b417d2915c411f04
#
_cell.length_a   1.000
_cell.length_b   1.000
_cell.length_c   1.000
_cell.angle_alpha   90.00
_cell.angle_beta   90.00
_cell.angle_gamma   90.00
#
_symmetry.space_group_name_H-M   'P 1'
#
loop_
_entity.id
_entity.type
_entity.pdbx_description
1 polymer ?
#
loop_
_entity_poly.entity_id
_entity_poly.type
_entity_poly.pdbx_seq_one_letter_code
_entity_poly.pdbx_strand_id
1 'polypeptide(L)'
;MKKISSKFAHYLYMVLAVFTVAFAITACSDDNTSDLQLTGNCTVKALALDQYEGSVDMASRTVTVRVPETYDTNEMSVSKLELSDGATADIAVGDKLNMSVAHSMRVSNGDVFLDWTIKAMRDEAKILSFKLNGTYVGSIDEAAKTISVFVPGGVDVTKLVPNITVSENATVTPQSNMPVDFTNPVQFTVENNTAKATYTVTVKSIDKPVMVFVGTAKDMSGLNAEEADACKWMTDNVPNSLYVSFDDIMNGSVDLSECKVIWWHYHKDGGVDGKAAFEKAAPEAINAAAKLRDFYNAGGAFLLTRYATNLPAFIGAVKNEGCPNNCWGGKEDSPEITGGPWNFLMNGNNSHAIYQNLVAGDDANGVYTCDTGYGITNSTAQWHIGADWGGYASKEIWENETGGKALGFGGDGAIVVWEFPAKEGKGGIICIGSGCYDWHTTADTSSDRYHKNVETMTMNAINYLMNK
;
A
#
# COMPACT_ATOMS: atom_id res chain seq x y z
N MET A 1 -14.43 13.88 37.89
CA MET A 1 -15.52 12.89 37.68
C MET A 1 -16.00 13.03 36.24
N LYS A 2 -15.59 12.12 35.34
CA LYS A 2 -15.99 12.13 33.93
C LYS A 2 -17.35 11.39 33.77
N LYS A 3 -18.31 12.04 33.14
CA LYS A 3 -19.63 11.48 32.82
C LYS A 3 -19.46 10.33 31.83
N ILE A 4 -19.87 9.13 32.24
CA ILE A 4 -20.00 7.97 31.36
C ILE A 4 -21.15 8.24 30.39
N SER A 5 -20.88 8.11 29.10
CA SER A 5 -21.81 8.41 27.99
C SER A 5 -23.06 7.52 28.06
N SER A 6 -24.24 8.13 27.91
CA SER A 6 -25.57 7.50 27.95
C SER A 6 -25.79 6.37 26.95
N LYS A 7 -24.93 6.22 25.97
CA LYS A 7 -25.00 5.13 24.97
C LYS A 7 -24.56 3.77 25.51
N PHE A 8 -23.66 3.73 26.49
CA PHE A 8 -23.22 2.47 27.09
C PHE A 8 -24.30 1.85 28.01
N ALA A 9 -25.09 2.69 28.68
CA ALA A 9 -26.21 2.25 29.50
C ALA A 9 -27.36 1.62 28.67
N HIS A 10 -27.60 2.11 27.45
CA HIS A 10 -28.62 1.57 26.57
C HIS A 10 -28.28 0.17 26.01
N TYR A 11 -27.00 -0.09 25.71
CA TYR A 11 -26.55 -1.42 25.27
C TYR A 11 -26.59 -2.46 26.39
N LEU A 12 -26.28 -2.04 27.64
CA LEU A 12 -26.34 -2.94 28.78
C LEU A 12 -27.80 -3.31 29.13
N TYR A 13 -28.76 -2.38 28.97
CA TYR A 13 -30.20 -2.66 29.17
C TYR A 13 -30.80 -3.54 28.07
N MET A 14 -30.32 -3.43 26.82
CA MET A 14 -30.78 -4.31 25.73
C MET A 14 -30.27 -5.75 25.89
N VAL A 15 -29.04 -5.95 26.38
CA VAL A 15 -28.49 -7.27 26.64
C VAL A 15 -29.18 -7.94 27.86
N LEU A 16 -29.55 -7.16 28.89
CA LEU A 16 -30.30 -7.70 30.04
C LEU A 16 -31.76 -7.99 29.72
N ALA A 17 -32.41 -7.29 28.78
CA ALA A 17 -33.80 -7.52 28.40
C ALA A 17 -34.00 -8.78 27.54
N VAL A 18 -32.94 -9.29 26.90
CA VAL A 18 -32.99 -10.55 26.12
C VAL A 18 -32.89 -11.78 27.02
N PHE A 19 -32.41 -11.64 28.28
CA PHE A 19 -32.27 -12.75 29.23
C PHE A 19 -33.46 -12.94 30.19
N THR A 20 -34.51 -12.10 30.15
CA THR A 20 -35.66 -12.20 31.06
C THR A 20 -37.00 -12.63 30.38
N VAL A 21 -36.94 -13.22 29.19
CA VAL A 21 -38.06 -13.99 28.67
C VAL A 21 -37.79 -15.48 28.95
N ALA A 22 -37.80 -15.79 30.21
CA ALA A 22 -37.77 -17.18 30.68
C ALA A 22 -39.03 -17.46 31.48
N PHE A 23 -39.79 -18.41 31.00
CA PHE A 23 -40.69 -19.30 31.73
C PHE A 23 -41.90 -18.64 32.41
N ALA A 24 -42.97 -18.43 31.66
CA ALA A 24 -44.29 -18.69 32.17
C ALA A 24 -44.79 -19.98 31.49
N ILE A 25 -44.45 -21.14 32.07
CA ILE A 25 -45.16 -22.37 31.75
C ILE A 25 -46.36 -22.42 32.68
N THR A 26 -47.55 -22.08 32.14
CA THR A 26 -48.78 -22.47 32.78
C THR A 26 -48.89 -23.97 32.61
N ALA A 27 -48.79 -24.68 33.71
CA ALA A 27 -49.11 -26.09 33.76
C ALA A 27 -50.58 -26.29 33.44
N CYS A 28 -50.91 -26.77 32.26
CA CYS A 28 -52.12 -27.52 32.00
C CYS A 28 -51.79 -28.98 32.32
N SER A 29 -52.42 -29.49 33.34
CA SER A 29 -52.46 -30.92 33.60
C SER A 29 -53.42 -31.59 32.65
N ASP A 30 -52.87 -32.14 31.56
CA ASP A 30 -53.50 -33.24 30.83
C ASP A 30 -52.50 -34.38 30.75
N ASP A 31 -52.92 -35.55 31.17
CA ASP A 31 -52.17 -36.81 31.15
C ASP A 31 -51.91 -37.26 29.70
N ASN A 32 -51.04 -36.54 29.02
CA ASN A 32 -50.34 -37.03 27.84
C ASN A 32 -48.85 -36.96 28.16
N THR A 33 -48.28 -38.05 28.66
CA THR A 33 -46.84 -38.28 28.64
C THR A 33 -46.40 -38.12 27.21
N SER A 34 -45.77 -36.98 26.88
CA SER A 34 -45.12 -36.85 25.59
C SER A 34 -43.97 -37.84 25.56
N ASP A 35 -43.95 -38.75 24.61
CA ASP A 35 -42.83 -39.71 24.37
C ASP A 35 -41.55 -38.98 23.94
N LEU A 36 -41.46 -37.66 24.09
CA LEU A 36 -40.33 -36.84 23.71
C LEU A 36 -39.11 -37.12 24.60
N GLN A 37 -38.03 -37.55 24.01
CA GLN A 37 -36.77 -37.78 24.68
C GLN A 37 -35.92 -36.49 24.65
N LEU A 38 -36.13 -35.60 25.64
CA LEU A 38 -35.51 -34.27 25.73
C LEU A 38 -34.18 -34.25 26.52
N THR A 39 -33.60 -35.38 26.87
CA THR A 39 -32.38 -35.48 27.69
C THR A 39 -31.12 -35.82 26.90
N GLY A 40 -31.21 -35.85 25.59
CA GLY A 40 -30.10 -36.18 24.68
C GLY A 40 -29.00 -35.15 24.69
N ASN A 41 -27.75 -35.59 24.73
CA ASN A 41 -26.58 -34.72 24.55
C ASN A 41 -26.20 -34.69 23.05
N CYS A 42 -26.10 -33.49 22.44
CA CYS A 42 -25.84 -33.27 21.01
C CYS A 42 -24.48 -32.61 20.81
N THR A 43 -23.42 -33.13 21.44
CA THR A 43 -22.08 -32.55 21.34
C THR A 43 -21.18 -33.27 20.34
N VAL A 44 -20.33 -32.50 19.67
CA VAL A 44 -19.21 -33.01 18.85
C VAL A 44 -18.01 -33.21 19.78
N LYS A 45 -17.51 -34.44 19.91
CA LYS A 45 -16.29 -34.76 20.67
C LYS A 45 -15.04 -34.57 19.82
N ALA A 46 -15.09 -34.97 18.54
CA ALA A 46 -14.02 -34.77 17.56
C ALA A 46 -14.57 -34.74 16.13
N LEU A 47 -13.95 -33.99 15.27
CA LEU A 47 -14.17 -34.00 13.83
C LEU A 47 -12.83 -33.76 13.15
N ALA A 48 -12.55 -34.46 12.04
CA ALA A 48 -11.43 -34.22 11.18
C ALA A 48 -11.90 -34.22 9.72
N LEU A 49 -11.25 -33.35 8.92
CA LEU A 49 -11.44 -33.30 7.47
C LEU A 49 -10.11 -33.65 6.79
N ASP A 50 -10.14 -34.62 5.87
CA ASP A 50 -8.95 -35.22 5.26
C ASP A 50 -7.93 -35.65 6.36
N GLN A 51 -6.72 -35.11 6.38
CA GLN A 51 -5.69 -35.33 7.41
C GLN A 51 -5.68 -34.30 8.53
N TYR A 52 -6.61 -33.33 8.54
CA TYR A 52 -6.58 -32.21 9.48
C TYR A 52 -7.60 -32.37 10.59
N GLU A 53 -7.13 -32.41 11.84
CA GLU A 53 -7.98 -32.46 13.04
C GLU A 53 -8.64 -31.08 13.27
N GLY A 54 -9.91 -31.10 13.63
CA GLY A 54 -10.68 -29.92 13.99
C GLY A 54 -10.57 -29.59 15.49
N SER A 55 -10.41 -28.31 15.79
CA SER A 55 -10.56 -27.78 17.15
C SER A 55 -12.03 -27.54 17.45
N VAL A 56 -12.55 -28.19 18.50
CA VAL A 56 -13.96 -28.09 18.90
C VAL A 56 -14.15 -27.02 19.97
N ASP A 57 -14.92 -25.98 19.67
CA ASP A 57 -15.40 -24.98 20.62
C ASP A 57 -16.86 -25.27 21.00
N MET A 58 -17.03 -25.77 22.22
CA MET A 58 -18.35 -26.14 22.76
C MET A 58 -19.25 -24.94 23.02
N ALA A 59 -18.67 -23.80 23.37
CA ALA A 59 -19.43 -22.58 23.70
C ALA A 59 -20.08 -21.96 22.46
N SER A 60 -19.34 -21.86 21.39
CA SER A 60 -19.84 -21.36 20.11
C SER A 60 -20.42 -22.45 19.21
N ARG A 61 -20.30 -23.72 19.60
CA ARG A 61 -20.66 -24.89 18.77
C ARG A 61 -20.01 -24.82 17.38
N THR A 62 -18.70 -24.57 17.39
CA THR A 62 -17.92 -24.45 16.16
C THR A 62 -16.78 -25.45 16.15
N VAL A 63 -16.60 -26.12 15.02
CA VAL A 63 -15.40 -26.91 14.74
C VAL A 63 -14.56 -26.16 13.71
N THR A 64 -13.34 -25.81 14.08
CA THR A 64 -12.40 -25.11 13.18
C THR A 64 -11.31 -26.08 12.75
N VAL A 65 -11.25 -26.37 11.45
CA VAL A 65 -10.20 -27.19 10.81
C VAL A 65 -9.19 -26.23 10.18
N ARG A 66 -7.91 -26.34 10.57
CA ARG A 66 -6.84 -25.51 10.02
C ARG A 66 -6.11 -26.24 8.90
N VAL A 67 -5.88 -25.56 7.80
CA VAL A 67 -5.24 -26.11 6.60
C VAL A 67 -4.19 -25.11 6.06
N PRO A 68 -3.18 -25.57 5.30
CA PRO A 68 -2.25 -24.69 4.61
C PRO A 68 -2.97 -23.72 3.66
N GLU A 69 -2.38 -22.54 3.43
CA GLU A 69 -2.97 -21.48 2.59
C GLU A 69 -3.40 -21.97 1.20
N THR A 70 -2.58 -22.82 0.59
CA THR A 70 -2.79 -23.34 -0.78
C THR A 70 -3.66 -24.59 -0.83
N TYR A 71 -4.16 -25.09 0.32
CA TYR A 71 -4.94 -26.30 0.34
C TYR A 71 -6.32 -26.11 -0.31
N ASP A 72 -6.71 -27.05 -1.19
CA ASP A 72 -8.04 -26.99 -1.82
C ASP A 72 -9.12 -27.39 -0.80
N THR A 73 -9.99 -26.45 -0.50
CA THR A 73 -11.09 -26.62 0.46
C THR A 73 -12.44 -26.85 -0.20
N ASN A 74 -12.51 -26.95 -1.53
CA ASN A 74 -13.80 -27.13 -2.24
C ASN A 74 -14.41 -28.51 -2.04
N GLU A 75 -13.60 -29.52 -1.73
CA GLU A 75 -14.06 -30.89 -1.57
C GLU A 75 -13.22 -31.64 -0.52
N MET A 76 -13.50 -31.40 0.76
CA MET A 76 -12.82 -32.06 1.89
C MET A 76 -13.65 -33.22 2.43
N SER A 77 -13.03 -34.37 2.66
CA SER A 77 -13.71 -35.56 3.16
C SER A 77 -13.76 -35.60 4.68
N VAL A 78 -14.90 -35.91 5.27
CA VAL A 78 -15.02 -36.18 6.71
C VAL A 78 -14.25 -37.48 6.99
N SER A 79 -13.07 -37.34 7.59
CA SER A 79 -12.22 -38.52 7.94
C SER A 79 -12.46 -39.04 9.36
N LYS A 80 -13.01 -38.19 10.22
CA LYS A 80 -13.35 -38.53 11.61
C LYS A 80 -14.58 -37.74 12.06
N LEU A 81 -15.48 -38.42 12.77
CA LEU A 81 -16.62 -37.79 13.45
C LEU A 81 -16.95 -38.56 14.71
N GLU A 82 -16.72 -37.96 15.87
CA GLU A 82 -17.06 -38.52 17.18
C GLU A 82 -18.07 -37.61 17.87
N LEU A 83 -19.21 -38.16 18.23
CA LEU A 83 -20.32 -37.47 18.87
C LEU A 83 -20.50 -37.95 20.30
N SER A 84 -21.35 -37.28 21.06
CA SER A 84 -21.86 -37.75 22.32
C SER A 84 -22.64 -39.08 22.16
N ASP A 85 -22.69 -39.87 23.20
CA ASP A 85 -23.28 -41.20 23.17
C ASP A 85 -24.76 -41.12 22.77
N GLY A 86 -25.15 -41.92 21.79
CA GLY A 86 -26.50 -41.97 21.24
C GLY A 86 -26.84 -40.83 20.25
N ALA A 87 -25.93 -39.89 20.01
CA ALA A 87 -26.14 -38.81 19.03
C ALA A 87 -25.82 -39.26 17.60
N THR A 88 -26.53 -38.67 16.66
CA THR A 88 -26.30 -38.82 15.21
C THR A 88 -26.13 -37.45 14.56
N ALA A 89 -25.48 -37.37 13.41
CA ALA A 89 -25.37 -36.14 12.63
C ALA A 89 -25.96 -36.31 11.21
N ASP A 90 -26.23 -35.21 10.57
CA ASP A 90 -26.69 -35.18 9.16
C ASP A 90 -25.51 -35.33 8.14
N ILE A 91 -24.29 -35.47 8.66
CA ILE A 91 -23.11 -35.84 7.88
C ILE A 91 -22.49 -37.12 8.49
N ALA A 92 -21.70 -37.85 7.71
CA ALA A 92 -21.02 -39.08 8.11
C ALA A 92 -19.56 -39.11 7.64
N VAL A 93 -18.78 -40.01 8.25
CA VAL A 93 -17.41 -40.28 7.78
C VAL A 93 -17.46 -40.75 6.33
N GLY A 94 -16.67 -40.17 5.49
CA GLY A 94 -16.64 -40.38 4.04
C GLY A 94 -17.40 -39.33 3.18
N ASP A 95 -18.27 -38.52 3.82
CA ASP A 95 -18.94 -37.43 3.11
C ASP A 95 -17.93 -36.35 2.70
N LYS A 96 -18.21 -35.73 1.55
CA LYS A 96 -17.43 -34.63 1.00
C LYS A 96 -18.13 -33.29 1.23
N LEU A 97 -17.43 -32.36 1.84
CA LEU A 97 -17.93 -31.04 2.19
C LEU A 97 -17.19 -29.96 1.40
N ASN A 98 -17.93 -28.98 0.87
CA ASN A 98 -17.33 -27.76 0.38
C ASN A 98 -17.05 -26.83 1.54
N MET A 99 -15.79 -26.70 1.90
CA MET A 99 -15.31 -25.90 3.01
C MET A 99 -14.77 -24.53 2.58
N SER A 100 -15.02 -24.10 1.34
CA SER A 100 -14.78 -22.70 0.90
C SER A 100 -15.70 -21.72 1.65
N VAL A 101 -16.79 -22.23 2.20
CA VAL A 101 -17.72 -21.53 3.09
C VAL A 101 -17.95 -22.39 4.35
N ALA A 102 -18.41 -21.77 5.44
CA ALA A 102 -18.77 -22.51 6.63
C ALA A 102 -19.95 -23.47 6.35
N HIS A 103 -19.87 -24.70 6.86
CA HIS A 103 -20.88 -25.73 6.73
C HIS A 103 -21.66 -25.88 8.05
N SER A 104 -22.99 -25.95 7.97
CA SER A 104 -23.84 -26.23 9.12
C SER A 104 -24.08 -27.72 9.23
N MET A 105 -23.81 -28.30 10.40
CA MET A 105 -24.04 -29.71 10.73
C MET A 105 -25.04 -29.81 11.87
N ARG A 106 -26.10 -30.57 11.68
CA ARG A 106 -27.08 -30.84 12.72
C ARG A 106 -26.70 -32.12 13.46
N VAL A 107 -26.58 -32.02 14.79
CA VAL A 107 -26.40 -33.20 15.70
C VAL A 107 -27.68 -33.38 16.47
N SER A 108 -28.25 -34.60 16.43
CA SER A 108 -29.50 -34.98 17.06
C SER A 108 -29.30 -36.16 18.03
N ASN A 109 -30.06 -36.15 19.14
CA ASN A 109 -30.09 -37.23 20.09
C ASN A 109 -31.48 -37.33 20.74
N GLY A 110 -32.26 -38.33 20.38
CA GLY A 110 -33.67 -38.36 20.65
C GLY A 110 -34.39 -37.21 19.92
N ASP A 111 -35.21 -36.47 20.65
CA ASP A 111 -35.97 -35.32 20.11
C ASP A 111 -35.21 -33.98 20.26
N VAL A 112 -33.96 -34.02 20.73
CA VAL A 112 -33.12 -32.83 20.88
C VAL A 112 -32.16 -32.72 19.70
N PHE A 113 -31.91 -31.53 19.23
CA PHE A 113 -30.84 -31.26 18.25
C PHE A 113 -30.11 -29.97 18.55
N LEU A 114 -28.88 -29.89 18.09
CA LEU A 114 -28.06 -28.68 18.06
C LEU A 114 -27.41 -28.54 16.68
N ASP A 115 -27.43 -27.32 16.17
CA ASP A 115 -26.70 -26.97 14.94
C ASP A 115 -25.28 -26.53 15.30
N TRP A 116 -24.31 -27.16 14.66
CA TRP A 116 -22.88 -26.91 14.76
C TRP A 116 -22.37 -26.27 13.48
N THR A 117 -21.37 -25.41 13.58
CA THR A 117 -20.69 -24.81 12.42
C THR A 117 -19.34 -25.45 12.23
N ILE A 118 -19.07 -25.99 11.05
CA ILE A 118 -17.76 -26.45 10.65
C ILE A 118 -17.17 -25.37 9.73
N LYS A 119 -15.93 -24.94 10.00
CA LYS A 119 -15.23 -23.97 9.14
C LYS A 119 -13.79 -24.41 8.91
N ALA A 120 -13.31 -24.27 7.67
CA ALA A 120 -11.89 -24.35 7.36
C ALA A 120 -11.27 -22.96 7.52
N MET A 121 -10.11 -22.90 8.19
CA MET A 121 -9.28 -21.70 8.28
C MET A 121 -7.93 -22.00 7.66
N ARG A 122 -7.49 -21.13 6.77
CA ARG A 122 -6.17 -21.26 6.15
C ARG A 122 -5.12 -20.64 7.06
N ASP A 123 -4.07 -21.40 7.34
CA ASP A 123 -2.90 -20.87 8.03
C ASP A 123 -1.99 -20.17 7.03
N GLU A 124 -1.65 -18.95 7.29
CA GLU A 124 -0.70 -18.18 6.48
C GLU A 124 0.65 -18.10 7.21
N ALA A 125 1.74 -18.30 6.47
CA ALA A 125 3.10 -18.13 6.97
C ALA A 125 3.82 -17.06 6.16
N LYS A 126 3.43 -15.78 6.37
CA LYS A 126 3.96 -14.63 5.62
C LYS A 126 4.68 -13.64 6.51
N ILE A 127 5.69 -12.98 5.96
CA ILE A 127 6.23 -11.73 6.51
C ILE A 127 5.43 -10.59 5.87
N LEU A 128 4.66 -9.87 6.69
CA LEU A 128 3.80 -8.76 6.25
C LEU A 128 4.56 -7.43 6.20
N SER A 129 5.53 -7.26 7.11
CA SER A 129 6.45 -6.13 7.07
C SER A 129 7.81 -6.53 7.65
N PHE A 130 8.86 -5.94 7.09
CA PHE A 130 10.23 -6.16 7.55
C PHE A 130 10.97 -4.82 7.58
N LYS A 131 11.56 -4.49 8.73
CA LYS A 131 12.40 -3.30 8.90
C LYS A 131 13.64 -3.66 9.66
N LEU A 132 14.72 -2.92 9.46
CA LEU A 132 15.94 -3.00 10.27
C LEU A 132 16.11 -1.71 11.06
N ASN A 133 16.41 -1.85 12.35
CA ASN A 133 16.55 -0.74 13.32
C ASN A 133 15.33 0.20 13.37
N GLY A 134 14.13 -0.28 12.97
CA GLY A 134 12.91 0.51 12.87
C GLY A 134 12.88 1.53 11.71
N THR A 135 13.96 1.66 10.95
CA THR A 135 14.19 2.72 9.95
C THR A 135 14.28 2.17 8.53
N TYR A 136 15.12 1.14 8.32
CA TYR A 136 15.39 0.64 6.97
C TYR A 136 14.33 -0.38 6.55
N VAL A 137 13.46 0.00 5.65
CA VAL A 137 12.33 -0.82 5.18
C VAL A 137 12.82 -1.84 4.16
N GLY A 138 12.41 -3.10 4.34
CA GLY A 138 12.69 -4.18 3.39
C GLY A 138 11.61 -4.27 2.32
N SER A 139 12.02 -4.34 1.07
CA SER A 139 11.17 -4.70 -0.06
C SER A 139 10.95 -6.21 -0.08
N ILE A 140 9.70 -6.65 0.06
CA ILE A 140 9.32 -8.06 0.13
C ILE A 140 8.84 -8.51 -1.25
N ASP A 141 9.53 -9.52 -1.81
CA ASP A 141 9.04 -10.30 -2.93
C ASP A 141 8.42 -11.58 -2.40
N GLU A 142 7.08 -11.60 -2.33
CA GLU A 142 6.33 -12.72 -1.79
C GLU A 142 6.42 -13.98 -2.67
N ALA A 143 6.53 -13.81 -3.99
CA ALA A 143 6.63 -14.93 -4.92
C ALA A 143 8.00 -15.62 -4.83
N ALA A 144 9.08 -14.83 -4.77
CA ALA A 144 10.45 -15.33 -4.64
C ALA A 144 10.84 -15.66 -3.19
N LYS A 145 10.03 -15.25 -2.21
CA LYS A 145 10.37 -15.33 -0.77
C LYS A 145 11.70 -14.66 -0.46
N THR A 146 11.93 -13.47 -1.02
CA THR A 146 13.12 -12.67 -0.77
C THR A 146 12.77 -11.31 -0.18
N ILE A 147 13.68 -10.77 0.60
CA ILE A 147 13.57 -9.42 1.16
C ILE A 147 14.90 -8.70 0.91
N SER A 148 14.83 -7.56 0.24
CA SER A 148 15.97 -6.70 0.01
C SER A 148 15.89 -5.45 0.89
N VAL A 149 16.95 -5.14 1.64
CA VAL A 149 17.04 -3.94 2.46
C VAL A 149 18.25 -3.13 2.02
N PHE A 150 18.05 -1.86 1.74
CA PHE A 150 19.12 -0.92 1.43
C PHE A 150 19.43 -0.07 2.66
N VAL A 151 20.68 0.10 2.98
CA VAL A 151 21.14 0.93 4.09
C VAL A 151 22.21 1.91 3.61
N PRO A 152 22.30 3.11 4.19
CA PRO A 152 23.39 4.04 3.89
C PRO A 152 24.75 3.44 4.24
N GLY A 153 25.81 3.92 3.58
CA GLY A 153 27.18 3.58 3.91
C GLY A 153 27.53 3.91 5.36
N GLY A 154 28.40 3.10 5.93
CA GLY A 154 28.85 3.25 7.33
C GLY A 154 27.91 2.65 8.38
N VAL A 155 26.74 2.14 7.99
CA VAL A 155 25.86 1.40 8.89
C VAL A 155 26.47 0.05 9.24
N ASP A 156 26.63 -0.26 10.53
CA ASP A 156 27.14 -1.56 11.00
C ASP A 156 26.08 -2.66 10.77
N VAL A 157 26.24 -3.39 9.67
CA VAL A 157 25.31 -4.47 9.28
C VAL A 157 25.45 -5.74 10.14
N THR A 158 26.47 -5.80 11.04
CA THR A 158 26.67 -7.00 11.89
C THR A 158 25.75 -7.06 13.10
N LYS A 159 24.98 -6.00 13.37
CA LYS A 159 24.12 -5.88 14.58
C LYS A 159 22.78 -5.20 14.31
N LEU A 160 22.24 -5.36 13.10
CA LEU A 160 20.94 -4.76 12.79
C LEU A 160 19.82 -5.52 13.51
N VAL A 161 18.83 -4.77 14.00
CA VAL A 161 17.70 -5.32 14.73
C VAL A 161 16.50 -5.43 13.79
N PRO A 162 16.08 -6.63 13.38
CA PRO A 162 14.89 -6.80 12.55
C PRO A 162 13.61 -6.54 13.37
N ASN A 163 12.73 -5.70 12.84
CA ASN A 163 11.38 -5.47 13.33
C ASN A 163 10.44 -6.08 12.31
N ILE A 164 9.82 -7.19 12.67
CA ILE A 164 9.08 -8.05 11.73
C ILE A 164 7.63 -8.17 12.18
N THR A 165 6.71 -7.96 11.25
CA THR A 165 5.30 -8.33 11.41
C THR A 165 5.03 -9.56 10.54
N VAL A 166 4.42 -10.57 11.11
CA VAL A 166 4.05 -11.82 10.42
C VAL A 166 2.54 -12.02 10.44
N SER A 167 2.06 -12.99 9.67
CA SER A 167 0.65 -13.41 9.66
C SER A 167 0.15 -13.71 11.07
N GLU A 168 -1.14 -13.57 11.30
CA GLU A 168 -1.78 -13.81 12.60
C GLU A 168 -1.47 -15.21 13.13
N ASN A 169 -1.06 -15.31 14.39
CA ASN A 169 -0.62 -16.54 15.08
C ASN A 169 0.67 -17.19 14.53
N ALA A 170 1.34 -16.59 13.56
CA ALA A 170 2.63 -17.08 13.08
C ALA A 170 3.79 -16.67 14.02
N THR A 171 4.85 -17.46 13.98
CA THR A 171 6.14 -17.18 14.64
C THR A 171 7.22 -17.04 13.60
N VAL A 172 8.31 -16.33 13.90
CA VAL A 172 9.44 -16.12 12.99
C VAL A 172 10.77 -16.45 13.68
N THR A 173 11.66 -17.10 12.96
CA THR A 173 13.04 -17.39 13.41
C THR A 173 14.02 -16.98 12.31
N PRO A 174 15.06 -16.15 12.61
CA PRO A 174 15.37 -15.47 13.87
C PRO A 174 14.24 -14.60 14.40
N GLN A 175 14.20 -14.39 15.72
CA GLN A 175 13.12 -13.63 16.35
C GLN A 175 13.20 -12.14 16.00
N SER A 176 12.02 -11.50 15.89
CA SER A 176 11.92 -10.05 15.82
C SER A 176 12.52 -9.37 17.05
N ASN A 177 13.07 -8.18 16.86
CA ASN A 177 13.70 -7.34 17.91
C ASN A 177 14.96 -7.94 18.57
N MET A 178 15.62 -8.88 17.91
CA MET A 178 16.92 -9.41 18.33
C MET A 178 17.99 -9.06 17.29
N PRO A 179 19.22 -8.61 17.70
CA PRO A 179 20.29 -8.27 16.76
C PRO A 179 20.69 -9.47 15.90
N VAL A 180 20.87 -9.24 14.60
CA VAL A 180 21.28 -10.23 13.61
C VAL A 180 22.42 -9.66 12.77
N ASP A 181 23.38 -10.52 12.40
CA ASP A 181 24.46 -10.18 11.47
C ASP A 181 23.99 -10.41 10.02
N PHE A 182 23.93 -9.33 9.24
CA PHE A 182 23.54 -9.32 7.84
C PHE A 182 24.73 -9.12 6.88
N THR A 183 25.93 -9.42 7.30
CA THR A 183 27.12 -9.44 6.41
C THR A 183 26.89 -10.38 5.20
N ASN A 184 26.14 -11.44 5.41
CA ASN A 184 25.68 -12.37 4.37
C ASN A 184 24.14 -12.46 4.40
N PRO A 185 23.49 -12.94 3.32
CA PRO A 185 22.07 -13.18 3.33
C PRO A 185 21.63 -14.09 4.48
N VAL A 186 20.55 -13.71 5.18
CA VAL A 186 20.02 -14.41 6.35
C VAL A 186 18.65 -14.99 6.02
N GLN A 187 18.42 -16.23 6.43
CA GLN A 187 17.12 -16.87 6.28
C GLN A 187 16.23 -16.63 7.49
N PHE A 188 15.01 -16.18 7.25
CA PHE A 188 13.95 -16.05 8.22
C PHE A 188 12.84 -17.04 7.91
N THR A 189 12.59 -17.94 8.85
CA THR A 189 11.55 -18.96 8.72
C THR A 189 10.31 -18.53 9.50
N VAL A 190 9.18 -18.44 8.82
CA VAL A 190 7.85 -18.19 9.41
C VAL A 190 7.12 -19.51 9.52
N GLU A 191 6.55 -19.80 10.69
CA GLU A 191 5.78 -21.01 10.95
C GLU A 191 4.44 -20.65 11.60
N ASN A 192 3.38 -21.26 11.11
CA ASN A 192 2.02 -21.09 11.61
C ASN A 192 1.25 -22.42 11.48
N ASN A 193 1.22 -23.21 12.55
CA ASN A 193 0.58 -24.54 12.59
C ASN A 193 0.95 -25.42 11.38
N THR A 194 0.10 -25.43 10.34
CA THR A 194 0.26 -26.25 9.14
C THR A 194 1.09 -25.59 8.04
N ALA A 195 1.34 -24.29 8.14
CA ALA A 195 2.05 -23.51 7.13
C ALA A 195 3.48 -23.18 7.54
N LYS A 196 4.40 -23.18 6.56
CA LYS A 196 5.80 -22.81 6.75
C LYS A 196 6.33 -22.13 5.50
N ALA A 197 7.04 -21.00 5.67
CA ALA A 197 7.74 -20.31 4.61
C ALA A 197 9.12 -19.81 5.08
N THR A 198 10.10 -19.78 4.17
CA THR A 198 11.44 -19.26 4.48
C THR A 198 11.77 -18.15 3.51
N TYR A 199 12.09 -16.97 4.05
CA TYR A 199 12.50 -15.78 3.31
C TYR A 199 14.01 -15.61 3.41
N THR A 200 14.65 -15.26 2.30
CA THR A 200 16.06 -14.88 2.28
C THR A 200 16.16 -13.36 2.31
N VAL A 201 16.72 -12.81 3.39
CA VAL A 201 16.92 -11.37 3.57
C VAL A 201 18.35 -11.00 3.18
N THR A 202 18.47 -10.05 2.25
CA THR A 202 19.75 -9.49 1.80
C THR A 202 19.82 -8.01 2.15
N VAL A 203 20.89 -7.60 2.84
CA VAL A 203 21.16 -6.19 3.13
C VAL A 203 22.28 -5.70 2.20
N LYS A 204 22.03 -4.57 1.54
CA LYS A 204 23.00 -3.90 0.66
C LYS A 204 23.33 -2.53 1.22
N SER A 205 24.60 -2.29 1.49
CA SER A 205 25.09 -0.96 1.86
C SER A 205 25.34 -0.11 0.60
N ILE A 206 24.80 1.11 0.58
CA ILE A 206 24.96 2.07 -0.51
C ILE A 206 25.65 3.31 0.04
N ASP A 207 26.92 3.45 -0.24
CA ASP A 207 27.73 4.59 0.22
C ASP A 207 27.42 5.85 -0.58
N LYS A 208 27.29 5.71 -1.90
CA LYS A 208 27.06 6.80 -2.88
C LYS A 208 25.97 6.40 -3.85
N PRO A 209 24.72 6.76 -3.55
CA PRO A 209 23.63 6.40 -4.43
C PRO A 209 23.73 7.17 -5.76
N VAL A 210 23.37 6.51 -6.86
CA VAL A 210 23.22 7.18 -8.18
C VAL A 210 21.89 7.90 -8.30
N MET A 211 20.91 7.49 -7.50
CA MET A 211 19.61 8.11 -7.42
C MET A 211 19.05 8.02 -6.01
N VAL A 212 18.35 9.04 -5.56
CA VAL A 212 17.64 9.03 -4.30
C VAL A 212 16.18 9.41 -4.50
N PHE A 213 15.30 8.75 -3.73
CA PHE A 213 13.94 9.24 -3.48
C PHE A 213 13.99 10.08 -2.21
N VAL A 214 13.57 11.34 -2.30
CA VAL A 214 13.54 12.21 -1.13
C VAL A 214 12.12 12.40 -0.63
N GLY A 215 11.95 12.49 0.69
CA GLY A 215 10.63 12.74 1.29
C GLY A 215 10.74 13.58 2.57
N THR A 216 9.56 14.07 3.03
CA THR A 216 9.42 14.81 4.28
C THR A 216 9.43 13.88 5.50
N ALA A 217 9.11 12.61 5.31
CA ALA A 217 9.16 11.61 6.36
C ALA A 217 10.61 11.28 6.74
N LYS A 218 10.82 10.92 8.01
CA LYS A 218 12.14 10.52 8.51
C LYS A 218 12.67 9.26 7.80
N ASP A 219 11.79 8.37 7.42
CA ASP A 219 12.08 7.10 6.74
C ASP A 219 10.86 6.65 5.90
N MET A 220 11.04 5.62 5.08
CA MET A 220 9.99 5.12 4.20
C MET A 220 8.69 4.70 4.93
N SER A 221 8.77 4.37 6.21
CA SER A 221 7.58 3.94 6.96
C SER A 221 6.65 5.10 7.34
N GLY A 222 7.13 6.31 7.25
CA GLY A 222 6.35 7.53 7.47
C GLY A 222 5.75 8.11 6.18
N LEU A 223 6.05 7.54 5.03
CA LEU A 223 5.46 7.94 3.76
C LEU A 223 3.97 7.53 3.72
N ASN A 224 3.14 8.32 3.05
CA ASN A 224 1.79 7.88 2.71
C ASN A 224 1.85 6.79 1.63
N ALA A 225 0.72 6.14 1.35
CA ALA A 225 0.68 5.00 0.44
C ALA A 225 1.16 5.35 -0.98
N GLU A 226 0.78 6.52 -1.48
CA GLU A 226 1.17 7.04 -2.80
C GLU A 226 2.68 7.23 -2.93
N GLU A 227 3.30 7.91 -1.96
CA GLU A 227 4.74 8.13 -1.89
C GLU A 227 5.51 6.82 -1.64
N ALA A 228 4.95 5.92 -0.83
CA ALA A 228 5.58 4.64 -0.49
C ALA A 228 5.66 3.71 -1.70
N ASP A 229 4.59 3.61 -2.50
CA ASP A 229 4.56 2.77 -3.71
C ASP A 229 5.52 3.32 -4.78
N ALA A 230 5.56 4.64 -4.98
CA ALA A 230 6.54 5.29 -5.86
C ALA A 230 7.99 5.02 -5.43
N CYS A 231 8.28 5.20 -4.13
CA CYS A 231 9.61 4.97 -3.56
C CYS A 231 10.03 3.49 -3.66
N LYS A 232 9.11 2.58 -3.34
CA LYS A 232 9.34 1.14 -3.46
C LYS A 232 9.65 0.75 -4.90
N TRP A 233 8.85 1.22 -5.86
CA TRP A 233 9.11 0.95 -7.26
C TRP A 233 10.49 1.43 -7.69
N MET A 234 10.92 2.64 -7.27
CA MET A 234 12.25 3.14 -7.59
C MET A 234 13.35 2.22 -7.03
N THR A 235 13.27 1.84 -5.75
CA THR A 235 14.29 1.00 -5.12
C THR A 235 14.35 -0.41 -5.72
N ASP A 236 13.24 -0.91 -6.23
CA ASP A 236 13.16 -2.22 -6.88
C ASP A 236 13.68 -2.19 -8.33
N ASN A 237 13.53 -1.07 -9.04
CA ASN A 237 13.81 -0.98 -10.49
C ASN A 237 15.04 -0.14 -10.85
N VAL A 238 15.54 0.72 -9.96
CA VAL A 238 16.72 1.56 -10.20
C VAL A 238 17.87 1.09 -9.30
N PRO A 239 18.88 0.40 -9.87
CA PRO A 239 20.04 -0.07 -9.07
C PRO A 239 20.77 1.09 -8.39
N ASN A 240 21.30 0.83 -7.19
CA ASN A 240 22.07 1.80 -6.41
C ASN A 240 21.25 3.08 -6.08
N SER A 241 19.97 2.89 -5.76
CA SER A 241 19.07 3.94 -5.29
C SER A 241 18.63 3.68 -3.86
N LEU A 242 18.27 4.71 -3.12
CA LEU A 242 17.74 4.60 -1.78
C LEU A 242 16.81 5.78 -1.43
N TYR A 243 16.03 5.60 -0.38
CA TYR A 243 15.28 6.68 0.26
C TYR A 243 16.20 7.51 1.16
N VAL A 244 16.03 8.83 1.12
CA VAL A 244 16.63 9.77 2.08
C VAL A 244 15.58 10.80 2.50
N SER A 245 15.65 11.24 3.76
CA SER A 245 14.81 12.37 4.19
C SER A 245 15.44 13.71 3.75
N PHE A 246 14.64 14.77 3.72
CA PHE A 246 15.20 16.13 3.53
C PHE A 246 16.18 16.50 4.66
N ASP A 247 15.95 16.00 5.87
CA ASP A 247 16.86 16.20 6.99
C ASP A 247 18.21 15.52 6.76
N ASP A 248 18.26 14.35 6.14
CA ASP A 248 19.52 13.69 5.77
C ASP A 248 20.31 14.51 4.76
N ILE A 249 19.64 15.11 3.77
CA ILE A 249 20.26 16.02 2.80
C ILE A 249 20.79 17.28 3.51
N MET A 250 19.97 17.89 4.37
CA MET A 250 20.33 19.10 5.09
C MET A 250 21.55 18.88 5.99
N ASN A 251 21.58 17.74 6.69
CA ASN A 251 22.64 17.39 7.64
C ASN A 251 23.88 16.77 6.98
N GLY A 252 23.82 16.44 5.68
CA GLY A 252 24.90 15.78 4.95
C GLY A 252 25.15 14.34 5.41
N SER A 253 24.09 13.66 5.88
CA SER A 253 24.17 12.26 6.34
C SER A 253 24.32 11.26 5.18
N VAL A 254 24.07 11.69 3.94
CA VAL A 254 24.18 10.89 2.72
C VAL A 254 25.14 11.58 1.75
N ASP A 255 26.10 10.82 1.21
CA ASP A 255 27.02 11.32 0.19
C ASP A 255 26.34 11.31 -1.20
N LEU A 256 25.94 12.48 -1.68
CA LEU A 256 25.31 12.67 -2.99
C LEU A 256 26.33 12.95 -4.11
N SER A 257 27.63 12.78 -3.90
CA SER A 257 28.65 13.13 -4.89
C SER A 257 28.56 12.36 -6.21
N GLU A 258 27.96 11.17 -6.21
CA GLU A 258 27.70 10.36 -7.40
C GLU A 258 26.22 10.36 -7.81
N CYS A 259 25.37 11.03 -7.04
CA CYS A 259 23.95 11.09 -7.32
C CYS A 259 23.70 11.90 -8.62
N LYS A 260 22.92 11.32 -9.53
CA LYS A 260 22.53 11.93 -10.79
C LYS A 260 21.16 12.55 -10.72
N VAL A 261 20.22 11.88 -10.06
CA VAL A 261 18.81 12.28 -10.03
C VAL A 261 18.27 12.18 -8.61
N ILE A 262 17.60 13.23 -8.18
CA ILE A 262 16.76 13.24 -7.00
C ILE A 262 15.30 13.18 -7.47
N TRP A 263 14.56 12.17 -7.01
CA TRP A 263 13.12 12.09 -7.24
C TRP A 263 12.37 12.43 -5.97
N TRP A 264 11.45 13.38 -6.05
CA TRP A 264 10.47 13.66 -5.04
C TRP A 264 9.08 13.54 -5.63
N HIS A 265 8.31 12.58 -5.11
CA HIS A 265 6.88 12.43 -5.35
C HIS A 265 6.16 12.92 -4.10
N TYR A 266 5.48 14.06 -4.19
CA TYR A 266 4.84 14.67 -3.03
C TYR A 266 3.33 14.66 -3.18
N HIS A 267 2.69 13.81 -2.38
CA HIS A 267 1.24 13.68 -2.31
C HIS A 267 0.76 14.14 -0.92
N LYS A 268 -0.31 14.92 -0.91
CA LYS A 268 -0.90 15.45 0.32
C LYS A 268 -2.38 15.74 0.09
N ASP A 269 -3.18 15.56 1.15
CA ASP A 269 -4.59 15.95 1.16
C ASP A 269 -4.80 17.43 0.94
N GLY A 270 -5.78 17.73 0.12
CA GLY A 270 -6.12 19.08 -0.27
C GLY A 270 -5.10 19.73 -1.18
N GLY A 271 -5.34 20.94 -1.59
CA GLY A 271 -4.44 21.69 -2.45
C GLY A 271 -3.25 22.27 -1.70
N VAL A 272 -2.13 22.45 -2.44
CA VAL A 272 -0.93 23.16 -1.97
C VAL A 272 -0.70 24.34 -2.93
N ASP A 273 -1.66 25.27 -2.95
CA ASP A 273 -1.72 26.34 -3.95
C ASP A 273 -0.82 27.51 -3.59
N GLY A 274 0.17 27.74 -4.45
CA GLY A 274 1.11 28.84 -4.35
C GLY A 274 2.24 28.65 -3.34
N LYS A 275 3.21 29.60 -3.41
CA LYS A 275 4.49 29.52 -2.69
C LYS A 275 4.32 29.41 -1.18
N ALA A 276 3.47 30.27 -0.56
CA ALA A 276 3.28 30.28 0.88
C ALA A 276 2.59 29.03 1.43
N ALA A 277 1.67 28.43 0.64
CA ALA A 277 1.04 27.18 1.03
C ALA A 277 2.04 26.00 0.97
N PHE A 278 2.91 25.99 -0.03
CA PHE A 278 3.95 24.98 -0.15
C PHE A 278 5.01 25.08 0.96
N GLU A 279 5.47 26.30 1.30
CA GLU A 279 6.39 26.54 2.43
C GLU A 279 5.84 25.98 3.74
N LYS A 280 4.54 26.16 3.96
CA LYS A 280 3.86 25.63 5.16
C LYS A 280 3.66 24.11 5.10
N ALA A 281 3.44 23.55 3.91
CA ALA A 281 3.10 22.15 3.71
C ALA A 281 4.34 21.23 3.77
N ALA A 282 5.50 21.72 3.32
CA ALA A 282 6.76 20.97 3.24
C ALA A 282 7.95 21.77 3.77
N PRO A 283 7.95 22.19 5.05
CA PRO A 283 9.03 22.99 5.63
C PRO A 283 10.39 22.28 5.58
N GLU A 284 10.43 20.94 5.60
CA GLU A 284 11.64 20.13 5.49
C GLU A 284 12.33 20.36 4.13
N ALA A 285 11.56 20.38 3.04
CA ALA A 285 12.07 20.67 1.71
C ALA A 285 12.62 22.09 1.59
N ILE A 286 11.94 23.07 2.24
CA ILE A 286 12.39 24.47 2.28
C ILE A 286 13.70 24.60 3.07
N ASN A 287 13.82 23.92 4.19
CA ASN A 287 15.04 23.91 5.00
C ASN A 287 16.23 23.31 4.20
N ALA A 288 15.97 22.30 3.39
CA ALA A 288 16.98 21.64 2.55
C ALA A 288 17.24 22.40 1.22
N ALA A 289 16.44 23.44 0.86
CA ALA A 289 16.48 24.07 -0.45
C ALA A 289 17.86 24.62 -0.86
N ALA A 290 18.67 25.08 0.10
CA ALA A 290 20.04 25.54 -0.19
C ALA A 290 20.92 24.40 -0.70
N LYS A 291 20.89 23.24 -0.05
CA LYS A 291 21.63 22.03 -0.46
C LYS A 291 21.15 21.47 -1.79
N LEU A 292 19.83 21.46 -2.00
CA LEU A 292 19.22 21.05 -3.27
C LEU A 292 19.59 22.00 -4.42
N ARG A 293 19.69 23.30 -4.14
CA ARG A 293 20.18 24.29 -5.11
C ARG A 293 21.65 24.07 -5.46
N ASP A 294 22.51 23.75 -4.46
CA ASP A 294 23.90 23.41 -4.70
C ASP A 294 24.01 22.15 -5.57
N PHE A 295 23.24 21.12 -5.29
CA PHE A 295 23.14 19.91 -6.10
C PHE A 295 22.70 20.25 -7.55
N TYR A 296 21.64 21.05 -7.72
CA TYR A 296 21.17 21.51 -9.03
C TYR A 296 22.24 22.26 -9.81
N ASN A 297 22.93 23.20 -9.15
CA ASN A 297 23.98 24.02 -9.77
C ASN A 297 25.26 23.22 -10.06
N ALA A 298 25.44 22.06 -9.47
CA ALA A 298 26.52 21.11 -9.76
C ALA A 298 26.17 20.12 -10.89
N GLY A 299 25.03 20.26 -11.54
CA GLY A 299 24.57 19.38 -12.61
C GLY A 299 23.64 18.27 -12.19
N GLY A 300 23.29 18.17 -10.90
CA GLY A 300 22.31 17.21 -10.40
C GLY A 300 20.90 17.50 -10.93
N ALA A 301 20.19 16.45 -11.34
CA ALA A 301 18.88 16.55 -11.96
C ALA A 301 17.74 16.19 -11.00
N PHE A 302 16.52 16.61 -11.32
CA PHE A 302 15.34 16.30 -10.52
C PHE A 302 14.21 15.71 -11.35
N LEU A 303 13.57 14.68 -10.81
CA LEU A 303 12.22 14.25 -11.17
C LEU A 303 11.28 14.71 -10.05
N LEU A 304 10.36 15.61 -10.35
CA LEU A 304 9.44 16.20 -9.40
C LEU A 304 8.02 15.90 -9.81
N THR A 305 7.28 15.25 -8.94
CA THR A 305 5.96 14.75 -9.31
C THR A 305 4.92 15.19 -8.29
N ARG A 306 3.70 15.44 -8.76
CA ARG A 306 2.60 16.03 -7.98
C ARG A 306 2.97 17.40 -7.42
N TYR A 307 2.75 17.64 -6.13
CA TYR A 307 3.05 18.93 -5.48
C TYR A 307 4.56 19.21 -5.33
N ALA A 308 5.43 18.19 -5.48
CA ALA A 308 6.88 18.43 -5.54
C ALA A 308 7.29 19.38 -6.67
N THR A 309 6.44 19.52 -7.69
CA THR A 309 6.63 20.45 -8.82
C THR A 309 6.68 21.93 -8.43
N ASN A 310 6.41 22.27 -7.17
CA ASN A 310 6.64 23.59 -6.59
C ASN A 310 8.13 23.85 -6.23
N LEU A 311 8.93 22.82 -5.98
CA LEU A 311 10.33 22.94 -5.53
C LEU A 311 11.22 23.78 -6.45
N PRO A 312 11.08 23.77 -7.80
CA PRO A 312 11.92 24.54 -8.71
C PRO A 312 11.98 26.04 -8.38
N ALA A 313 10.91 26.62 -7.84
CA ALA A 313 10.85 28.01 -7.41
C ALA A 313 11.84 28.35 -6.27
N PHE A 314 12.16 27.35 -5.43
CA PHE A 314 13.00 27.52 -4.23
C PHE A 314 14.48 27.20 -4.48
N ILE A 315 14.78 26.43 -5.53
CA ILE A 315 16.15 26.08 -5.89
C ILE A 315 16.72 26.93 -7.04
N GLY A 316 15.97 27.94 -7.50
CA GLY A 316 16.43 28.88 -8.51
C GLY A 316 16.39 28.31 -9.94
N ALA A 317 15.52 27.36 -10.22
CA ALA A 317 15.31 26.81 -11.55
C ALA A 317 14.30 27.64 -12.38
N VAL A 318 13.29 28.22 -11.73
CA VAL A 318 12.27 29.09 -12.35
C VAL A 318 12.76 30.52 -12.38
N LYS A 319 12.81 31.16 -13.55
CA LYS A 319 13.34 32.53 -13.72
C LYS A 319 12.61 33.59 -12.89
N ASN A 320 11.29 33.48 -12.76
CA ASN A 320 10.47 34.44 -12.00
C ASN A 320 10.13 33.95 -10.60
N GLU A 321 10.77 32.86 -10.15
CA GLU A 321 10.52 32.22 -8.83
C GLU A 321 9.05 31.85 -8.57
N GLY A 322 8.25 31.69 -9.63
CA GLY A 322 6.84 31.29 -9.53
C GLY A 322 6.68 29.80 -9.25
N CYS A 323 5.60 29.47 -8.56
CA CYS A 323 5.10 28.11 -8.39
C CYS A 323 3.94 27.82 -9.35
N PRO A 324 3.59 26.56 -9.61
CA PRO A 324 2.30 26.23 -10.23
C PRO A 324 1.17 27.01 -9.56
N ASN A 325 0.37 27.68 -10.38
CA ASN A 325 -0.62 28.65 -9.90
C ASN A 325 -2.03 28.07 -9.74
N ASN A 326 -2.15 26.76 -9.91
CA ASN A 326 -3.39 26.03 -9.68
C ASN A 326 -3.05 24.62 -9.18
N CYS A 327 -3.19 24.42 -7.86
CA CYS A 327 -2.89 23.16 -7.19
C CYS A 327 -4.07 22.74 -6.36
N TRP A 328 -4.67 21.61 -6.70
CA TRP A 328 -5.77 21.02 -5.94
C TRP A 328 -5.59 19.52 -5.83
N GLY A 329 -6.36 18.87 -4.95
CA GLY A 329 -6.34 17.44 -4.83
C GLY A 329 -7.51 16.90 -4.03
N GLY A 330 -7.70 15.61 -4.12
CA GLY A 330 -8.56 14.86 -3.23
C GLY A 330 -8.04 14.89 -1.79
N LYS A 331 -8.78 14.25 -0.91
CA LYS A 331 -8.35 13.97 0.46
C LYS A 331 -7.97 12.51 0.53
N GLU A 332 -7.03 12.14 1.39
CA GLU A 332 -6.65 10.74 1.62
C GLU A 332 -7.83 9.86 2.02
N ASP A 333 -8.78 10.43 2.79
CA ASP A 333 -10.01 9.79 3.21
C ASP A 333 -11.17 9.94 2.20
N SER A 334 -10.95 10.64 1.08
CA SER A 334 -11.92 10.73 0.00
C SER A 334 -11.77 9.53 -0.92
N PRO A 335 -12.87 8.93 -1.38
CA PRO A 335 -12.77 7.89 -2.39
C PRO A 335 -12.09 8.46 -3.64
N GLU A 336 -11.29 7.63 -4.28
CA GLU A 336 -10.73 7.92 -5.60
C GLU A 336 -11.83 8.36 -6.56
N ILE A 337 -11.51 9.31 -7.43
CA ILE A 337 -12.43 9.71 -8.49
C ILE A 337 -12.43 8.61 -9.54
N THR A 338 -13.53 7.87 -9.62
CA THR A 338 -13.72 6.81 -10.61
C THR A 338 -14.26 7.38 -11.93
N GLY A 339 -13.99 6.73 -13.03
CA GLY A 339 -14.43 7.13 -14.37
C GLY A 339 -13.43 6.72 -15.42
N GLY A 340 -12.76 7.66 -16.01
CA GLY A 340 -11.70 7.43 -17.00
C GLY A 340 -12.22 7.11 -18.42
N PRO A 341 -11.34 6.65 -19.33
CA PRO A 341 -9.91 6.49 -19.05
C PRO A 341 -9.24 7.83 -18.74
N TRP A 342 -8.30 7.85 -17.78
CA TRP A 342 -7.65 9.07 -17.35
C TRP A 342 -6.38 9.33 -18.16
N ASN A 343 -6.24 10.55 -18.68
CA ASN A 343 -5.13 10.94 -19.53
C ASN A 343 -4.81 12.43 -19.42
N PHE A 344 -3.68 12.80 -20.00
CA PHE A 344 -3.34 14.17 -20.40
C PHE A 344 -2.83 14.19 -21.85
N LEU A 345 -2.69 15.35 -22.46
CA LEU A 345 -2.42 15.49 -23.90
C LEU A 345 -0.96 15.92 -24.15
N MET A 346 -0.31 15.34 -25.16
CA MET A 346 1.07 15.68 -25.54
C MET A 346 1.16 16.93 -26.41
N ASN A 347 0.15 17.25 -27.18
CA ASN A 347 0.04 18.44 -28.07
C ASN A 347 1.30 18.69 -28.91
N GLY A 348 1.78 17.65 -29.60
CA GLY A 348 2.95 17.72 -30.47
C GLY A 348 4.29 17.34 -29.82
N ASN A 349 4.34 17.07 -28.50
CA ASN A 349 5.54 16.65 -27.81
C ASN A 349 5.75 15.13 -27.78
N ASN A 350 5.02 14.36 -28.59
CA ASN A 350 5.06 12.89 -28.63
C ASN A 350 6.44 12.30 -28.96
N SER A 351 7.34 13.07 -29.54
CA SER A 351 8.73 12.67 -29.77
C SER A 351 9.64 12.82 -28.54
N HIS A 352 9.16 13.45 -27.47
CA HIS A 352 9.96 13.60 -26.26
C HIS A 352 10.27 12.24 -25.62
N ALA A 353 11.45 12.12 -25.04
CA ALA A 353 11.95 10.85 -24.48
C ALA A 353 11.00 10.24 -23.43
N ILE A 354 10.34 11.07 -22.62
CA ILE A 354 9.44 10.58 -21.55
C ILE A 354 8.21 9.84 -22.07
N TYR A 355 7.82 10.04 -23.33
CA TYR A 355 6.61 9.46 -23.95
C TYR A 355 6.88 8.22 -24.80
N GLN A 356 8.12 7.72 -24.82
CA GLN A 356 8.47 6.58 -25.66
C GLN A 356 7.98 5.25 -25.02
N ASN A 357 7.53 4.33 -25.88
CA ASN A 357 7.10 2.99 -25.52
C ASN A 357 5.90 2.91 -24.54
N LEU A 358 5.09 3.96 -24.49
CA LEU A 358 3.84 3.94 -23.74
C LEU A 358 2.79 3.07 -24.45
N VAL A 359 1.92 2.45 -23.69
CA VAL A 359 0.72 1.79 -24.23
C VAL A 359 -0.19 2.90 -24.78
N ALA A 360 -0.48 2.84 -26.08
CA ALA A 360 -1.33 3.83 -26.74
C ALA A 360 -2.81 3.65 -26.34
N GLY A 361 -3.49 4.76 -26.13
CA GLY A 361 -4.93 4.79 -25.95
C GLY A 361 -5.69 5.10 -27.24
N ASP A 362 -6.98 5.40 -27.10
CA ASP A 362 -7.87 5.71 -28.23
C ASP A 362 -7.52 7.04 -28.90
N ASP A 363 -7.02 8.00 -28.15
CA ASP A 363 -6.45 9.26 -28.68
C ASP A 363 -4.92 9.14 -28.77
N ALA A 364 -4.39 9.19 -29.99
CA ALA A 364 -2.94 9.15 -30.23
C ALA A 364 -2.18 10.35 -29.63
N ASN A 365 -2.86 11.44 -29.28
CA ASN A 365 -2.32 12.61 -28.58
C ASN A 365 -2.36 12.43 -27.06
N GLY A 366 -3.08 11.41 -26.54
CA GLY A 366 -3.27 11.18 -25.12
C GLY A 366 -2.20 10.28 -24.49
N VAL A 367 -1.73 10.65 -23.32
CA VAL A 367 -0.97 9.78 -22.42
C VAL A 367 -1.94 9.26 -21.37
N TYR A 368 -2.31 8.00 -21.48
CA TYR A 368 -3.24 7.34 -20.58
C TYR A 368 -2.48 6.73 -19.42
N THR A 369 -3.01 6.85 -18.22
CA THR A 369 -2.38 6.36 -16.98
C THR A 369 -3.22 5.36 -16.22
N CYS A 370 -4.54 5.33 -16.44
CA CYS A 370 -5.39 4.22 -16.04
C CYS A 370 -6.62 4.10 -16.95
N ASP A 371 -7.21 2.91 -16.98
CA ASP A 371 -8.35 2.55 -17.83
C ASP A 371 -9.68 3.02 -17.22
N THR A 372 -10.75 2.86 -17.97
CA THR A 372 -12.11 3.14 -17.52
C THR A 372 -12.49 2.24 -16.34
N GLY A 373 -13.04 2.85 -15.31
CA GLY A 373 -13.48 2.16 -14.09
C GLY A 373 -12.47 2.16 -12.95
N TYR A 374 -11.24 2.62 -13.21
CA TYR A 374 -10.22 2.82 -12.19
C TYR A 374 -10.27 4.24 -11.64
N GLY A 375 -9.90 4.39 -10.36
CA GLY A 375 -9.90 5.66 -9.66
C GLY A 375 -8.53 6.35 -9.72
N ILE A 376 -8.56 7.66 -9.53
CA ILE A 376 -7.38 8.51 -9.31
C ILE A 376 -7.63 9.43 -8.12
N THR A 377 -6.57 9.79 -7.40
CA THR A 377 -6.66 10.77 -6.30
C THR A 377 -6.81 12.20 -6.81
N ASN A 378 -6.51 12.43 -8.08
CA ASN A 378 -6.58 13.73 -8.77
C ASN A 378 -5.82 14.87 -8.06
N SER A 379 -4.73 14.55 -7.36
CA SER A 379 -3.85 15.57 -6.78
C SER A 379 -3.02 16.20 -7.86
N THR A 380 -3.42 17.40 -8.27
CA THR A 380 -2.90 18.10 -9.44
C THR A 380 -2.15 19.37 -9.06
N ALA A 381 -0.97 19.56 -9.65
CA ALA A 381 -0.26 20.84 -9.67
C ALA A 381 -0.01 21.23 -11.12
N GLN A 382 -0.59 22.35 -11.56
CA GLN A 382 -0.51 22.78 -12.95
C GLN A 382 -0.26 24.28 -13.10
N TRP A 383 0.21 24.66 -14.26
CA TRP A 383 0.25 26.07 -14.65
C TRP A 383 -0.98 26.37 -15.49
N HIS A 384 -1.87 27.17 -14.92
CA HIS A 384 -3.07 27.59 -15.62
C HIS A 384 -2.71 28.58 -16.75
N ILE A 385 -3.22 28.32 -17.93
CA ILE A 385 -3.03 29.15 -19.11
C ILE A 385 -4.38 29.79 -19.45
N GLY A 386 -4.39 31.13 -19.44
CA GLY A 386 -5.58 31.93 -19.65
C GLY A 386 -5.64 33.11 -18.67
N ALA A 387 -6.61 34.00 -18.88
CA ALA A 387 -6.78 35.20 -18.04
C ALA A 387 -7.37 34.86 -16.64
N ASP A 388 -7.97 33.70 -16.48
CA ASP A 388 -8.55 33.23 -15.23
C ASP A 388 -7.46 32.81 -14.24
N TRP A 389 -7.74 32.88 -12.95
CA TRP A 389 -6.86 32.38 -11.88
C TRP A 389 -5.47 33.04 -11.79
N GLY A 390 -5.27 34.22 -12.41
CA GLY A 390 -3.97 34.87 -12.46
C GLY A 390 -2.92 34.11 -13.28
N GLY A 391 -3.38 33.29 -14.24
CA GLY A 391 -2.52 32.49 -15.10
C GLY A 391 -1.79 33.29 -16.17
N TYR A 392 -0.95 32.59 -16.91
CA TYR A 392 -0.23 33.18 -18.05
C TYR A 392 -1.16 33.29 -19.26
N ALA A 393 -1.05 34.38 -20.04
CA ALA A 393 -1.93 34.61 -21.18
C ALA A 393 -1.74 33.57 -22.31
N SER A 394 -0.54 32.98 -22.44
CA SER A 394 -0.26 31.86 -23.35
C SER A 394 0.88 30.97 -22.85
N LYS A 395 1.01 29.80 -23.46
CA LYS A 395 2.13 28.86 -23.24
C LYS A 395 3.49 29.54 -23.52
N GLU A 396 3.60 30.30 -24.60
CA GLU A 396 4.84 31.00 -25.01
C GLU A 396 5.25 32.05 -23.97
N ILE A 397 4.28 32.79 -23.41
CA ILE A 397 4.55 33.74 -22.32
C ILE A 397 5.04 32.98 -21.08
N TRP A 398 4.37 31.91 -20.72
CA TRP A 398 4.81 31.05 -19.59
C TRP A 398 6.25 30.54 -19.80
N GLU A 399 6.58 30.00 -21.00
CA GLU A 399 7.92 29.46 -21.28
C GLU A 399 9.00 30.59 -21.23
N ASN A 400 8.67 31.79 -21.71
CA ASN A 400 9.59 32.92 -21.67
C ASN A 400 9.83 33.46 -20.25
N GLU A 401 8.78 33.54 -19.43
CA GLU A 401 8.86 34.11 -18.09
C GLU A 401 9.44 33.11 -17.08
N THR A 402 9.11 31.84 -17.19
CA THR A 402 9.58 30.81 -16.26
C THR A 402 10.90 30.17 -16.68
N GLY A 403 11.15 30.10 -17.97
CA GLY A 403 12.27 29.39 -18.59
C GLY A 403 12.00 27.87 -18.74
N GLY A 404 10.77 27.43 -18.46
CA GLY A 404 10.31 26.06 -18.66
C GLY A 404 9.95 25.76 -20.11
N LYS A 405 9.70 24.50 -20.41
CA LYS A 405 9.15 23.95 -21.64
C LYS A 405 7.93 23.12 -21.34
N ALA A 406 6.80 23.43 -21.95
CA ALA A 406 5.58 22.66 -21.78
C ALA A 406 5.67 21.32 -22.55
N LEU A 407 5.39 20.21 -21.90
CA LEU A 407 5.44 18.87 -22.45
C LEU A 407 4.07 18.19 -22.50
N GLY A 408 3.20 18.44 -21.51
CA GLY A 408 1.87 17.82 -21.42
C GLY A 408 0.82 18.78 -20.89
N PHE A 409 -0.43 18.57 -21.30
CA PHE A 409 -1.53 19.51 -21.09
C PHE A 409 -2.76 18.78 -20.54
N GLY A 410 -3.43 19.39 -19.57
CA GLY A 410 -4.76 18.99 -19.15
C GLY A 410 -5.81 19.25 -20.26
N GLY A 411 -6.98 18.67 -20.11
CA GLY A 411 -8.10 18.89 -21.02
C GLY A 411 -8.59 20.37 -21.08
N ASP A 412 -8.27 21.14 -20.04
CA ASP A 412 -8.51 22.58 -19.92
C ASP A 412 -7.40 23.45 -20.57
N GLY A 413 -6.35 22.82 -21.11
CA GLY A 413 -5.20 23.49 -21.70
C GLY A 413 -4.12 23.93 -20.71
N ALA A 414 -4.29 23.68 -19.42
CA ALA A 414 -3.26 23.93 -18.42
C ALA A 414 -2.04 23.03 -18.62
N ILE A 415 -0.84 23.53 -18.30
CA ILE A 415 0.39 22.75 -18.40
C ILE A 415 0.51 21.86 -17.16
N VAL A 416 0.44 20.55 -17.35
CA VAL A 416 0.50 19.52 -16.29
C VAL A 416 1.79 18.71 -16.32
N VAL A 417 2.54 18.72 -17.43
CA VAL A 417 3.88 18.15 -17.55
C VAL A 417 4.80 19.17 -18.20
N TRP A 418 5.97 19.39 -17.62
CA TRP A 418 6.94 20.36 -18.15
C TRP A 418 8.37 20.01 -17.77
N GLU A 419 9.33 20.61 -18.43
CA GLU A 419 10.75 20.53 -18.07
C GLU A 419 11.39 21.90 -17.86
N PHE A 420 12.42 21.95 -17.03
CA PHE A 420 13.46 22.97 -17.07
C PHE A 420 14.71 22.30 -17.64
N PRO A 421 15.07 22.60 -18.90
CA PRO A 421 16.18 21.90 -19.56
C PRO A 421 17.53 22.15 -18.88
N ALA A 422 18.36 21.11 -18.85
CA ALA A 422 19.75 21.24 -18.38
C ALA A 422 20.51 22.28 -19.21
N LYS A 423 21.28 23.16 -18.57
CA LYS A 423 22.09 24.21 -19.22
C LYS A 423 23.16 24.77 -18.28
N GLU A 424 24.26 25.21 -18.87
CA GLU A 424 25.31 25.97 -18.15
C GLU A 424 25.79 25.32 -16.86
N GLY A 425 25.98 24.00 -16.88
CA GLY A 425 26.41 23.20 -15.70
C GLY A 425 25.30 22.89 -14.68
N LYS A 426 24.08 23.37 -14.92
CA LYS A 426 22.91 23.02 -14.09
C LYS A 426 22.22 21.76 -14.62
N GLY A 427 21.67 20.99 -13.70
CA GLY A 427 20.91 19.78 -14.02
C GLY A 427 19.57 20.09 -14.73
N GLY A 428 18.99 19.07 -15.33
CA GLY A 428 17.63 19.13 -15.87
C GLY A 428 16.58 18.81 -14.78
N ILE A 429 15.36 19.32 -14.99
CA ILE A 429 14.22 18.99 -14.12
C ILE A 429 13.05 18.57 -15.00
N ILE A 430 12.48 17.40 -14.72
CA ILE A 430 11.19 16.96 -15.24
C ILE A 430 10.16 17.13 -14.15
N CYS A 431 9.06 17.80 -14.45
CA CYS A 431 7.91 18.03 -13.59
C CYS A 431 6.67 17.31 -14.14
N ILE A 432 6.03 16.47 -13.35
CA ILE A 432 4.79 15.78 -13.68
C ILE A 432 3.76 16.10 -12.59
N GLY A 433 2.96 17.13 -12.84
CA GLY A 433 1.93 17.61 -11.91
C GLY A 433 0.53 17.12 -12.24
N SER A 434 0.38 16.25 -13.25
CA SER A 434 -0.91 15.69 -13.66
C SER A 434 -1.60 14.91 -12.53
N GLY A 435 -2.87 15.18 -12.33
CA GLY A 435 -3.70 14.49 -11.34
C GLY A 435 -3.98 13.02 -11.64
N CYS A 436 -3.69 12.57 -12.85
CA CYS A 436 -3.82 11.15 -13.19
C CYS A 436 -2.48 10.38 -13.14
N TYR A 437 -1.42 10.97 -12.60
CA TYR A 437 -0.15 10.28 -12.38
C TYR A 437 -0.11 9.69 -10.96
N ASP A 438 -0.87 8.64 -10.73
CA ASP A 438 -1.00 7.93 -9.46
C ASP A 438 -0.14 6.67 -9.40
N TRP A 439 0.45 6.43 -8.23
CA TRP A 439 1.23 5.23 -7.93
C TRP A 439 0.45 4.22 -7.10
N HIS A 440 -0.35 4.70 -6.17
CA HIS A 440 -1.14 3.85 -5.28
C HIS A 440 -2.58 3.73 -5.76
N THR A 441 -3.10 2.50 -5.71
CA THR A 441 -4.53 2.23 -5.85
C THR A 441 -4.91 1.05 -4.98
N THR A 442 -6.10 1.09 -4.42
CA THR A 442 -6.68 -0.02 -3.66
C THR A 442 -7.30 -1.08 -4.57
N ALA A 443 -7.46 -0.77 -5.86
CA ALA A 443 -8.02 -1.69 -6.86
C ALA A 443 -6.97 -2.68 -7.36
N ASP A 444 -7.41 -3.87 -7.78
CA ASP A 444 -6.58 -4.78 -8.57
C ASP A 444 -6.35 -4.20 -9.97
N THR A 445 -5.12 -3.79 -10.27
CA THR A 445 -4.73 -3.18 -11.54
C THR A 445 -4.33 -4.19 -12.61
N SER A 446 -4.45 -5.49 -12.36
CA SER A 446 -4.03 -6.55 -13.30
C SER A 446 -4.72 -6.47 -14.66
N SER A 447 -5.92 -5.88 -14.71
CA SER A 447 -6.71 -5.63 -15.93
C SER A 447 -6.63 -4.19 -16.45
N ASP A 448 -5.92 -3.29 -15.76
CA ASP A 448 -5.73 -1.92 -16.19
C ASP A 448 -4.66 -1.86 -17.29
N ARG A 449 -5.10 -1.57 -18.52
CA ARG A 449 -4.21 -1.50 -19.70
C ARG A 449 -3.13 -0.43 -19.59
N TYR A 450 -3.38 0.64 -18.84
CA TYR A 450 -2.59 1.86 -18.88
C TYR A 450 -1.79 2.14 -17.60
N HIS A 451 -2.07 1.45 -16.49
CA HIS A 451 -1.35 1.68 -15.23
C HIS A 451 0.18 1.60 -15.41
N LYS A 452 0.65 0.65 -16.23
CA LYS A 452 2.07 0.52 -16.55
C LYS A 452 2.69 1.75 -17.24
N ASN A 453 1.90 2.63 -17.80
CA ASN A 453 2.43 3.86 -18.40
C ASN A 453 3.02 4.82 -17.36
N VAL A 454 2.53 4.80 -16.13
CA VAL A 454 3.11 5.56 -15.00
C VAL A 454 4.56 5.10 -14.78
N GLU A 455 4.78 3.79 -14.66
CA GLU A 455 6.11 3.21 -14.49
C GLU A 455 7.03 3.48 -15.69
N THR A 456 6.52 3.26 -16.91
CA THR A 456 7.28 3.45 -18.16
C THR A 456 7.70 4.91 -18.32
N MET A 457 6.78 5.86 -18.11
CA MET A 457 7.05 7.28 -18.20
C MET A 457 8.06 7.74 -17.14
N THR A 458 7.95 7.20 -15.94
CA THR A 458 8.91 7.46 -14.84
C THR A 458 10.30 6.96 -15.19
N MET A 459 10.44 5.72 -15.66
CA MET A 459 11.74 5.18 -16.08
C MET A 459 12.33 5.98 -17.25
N ASN A 460 11.50 6.38 -18.20
CA ASN A 460 11.92 7.23 -19.31
C ASN A 460 12.43 8.59 -18.82
N ALA A 461 11.74 9.22 -17.85
CA ALA A 461 12.18 10.48 -17.26
C ALA A 461 13.49 10.33 -16.50
N ILE A 462 13.65 9.28 -15.72
CA ILE A 462 14.90 8.95 -15.00
C ILE A 462 16.05 8.78 -16.01
N ASN A 463 15.87 7.96 -17.03
CA ASN A 463 16.89 7.73 -18.06
C ASN A 463 17.23 9.00 -18.84
N TYR A 464 16.24 9.83 -19.17
CA TYR A 464 16.46 11.11 -19.80
C TYR A 464 17.32 12.05 -18.94
N LEU A 465 17.01 12.15 -17.65
CA LEU A 465 17.71 13.00 -16.69
C LEU A 465 19.14 12.51 -16.40
N MET A 466 19.35 11.18 -16.29
CA MET A 466 20.67 10.59 -16.04
C MET A 466 21.66 10.80 -17.20
N ASN A 467 21.16 11.03 -18.43
CA ASN A 467 21.96 11.17 -19.65
C ASN A 467 22.13 12.62 -20.10
N LYS A 468 21.71 13.60 -19.32
CA LYS A 468 21.87 15.04 -19.55
C LYS A 468 22.99 15.60 -18.68
#